data_b8fdca1fa7f07338244178cdda8e5c2e
#
_entry.id   b8fdca1fa7f07338244178cdda8e5c2e
#
_cell.length_a   1.000
_cell.length_b   1.000
_cell.length_c   1.000
_cell.angle_alpha   90.00
_cell.angle_beta   90.00
_cell.angle_gamma   90.00
#
_symmetry.space_group_name_H-M   'P 1'
#
loop_
_entity.id
_entity.type
_entity.pdbx_description
1 polymer ?
#
loop_
_entity_poly.entity_id
_entity_poly.type
_entity_poly.pdbx_seq_one_letter_code
_entity_poly.pdbx_strand_id
1 'polypeptide(L)'
;GTPALFYSENDGLSWTPLYGINNPAPTFRDVIISGDGRIYIPDFAYGVFYSDDYGQTWTGIGEFTPDGCAAFGLHPSGVLFAGMASGIGYIHRSADNGSTWEAIPLPDYDSNYTVEYIHFNTQGHVFLGTINGIYRSTDVGLSWGQVNDGLNGVQVYSMTIDDQDHIYILTTQPGLFDSYYRSMDNGSTWEALDWVQDINYALDIVGVDDHIYAINDQTIFVTIDEGQTWLELTDGLSEEETFNLGADLELTSSGYLYAAGRYVHRSSQPVFSPTMDIKPINVPKIFSFKLFPAYPNPFNPTTTIQFSVETHRNASLQIFDITGQLVETLVNGQIGSGFHEIKWDAGGFASGVYFVRLQNGN
;
A
#
# COMPACT_ATOMS: atom_id res chain seq x y z
N GLY A 1 -15.06 21.83 2.24
CA GLY A 1 -14.68 21.13 1.01
C GLY A 1 -15.19 19.69 1.06
N THR A 2 -15.36 19.06 -0.06
CA THR A 2 -15.57 17.61 -0.14
C THR A 2 -14.27 16.91 0.27
N PRO A 3 -14.31 15.89 1.15
CA PRO A 3 -13.11 15.13 1.48
C PRO A 3 -12.65 14.36 0.23
N ALA A 4 -11.34 14.35 0.00
CA ALA A 4 -10.74 13.61 -1.10
C ALA A 4 -10.05 12.33 -0.63
N LEU A 5 -9.89 12.17 0.68
CA LEU A 5 -9.27 11.03 1.33
C LEU A 5 -10.12 10.53 2.48
N PHE A 6 -10.03 9.24 2.72
CA PHE A 6 -10.68 8.59 3.84
C PHE A 6 -9.68 7.61 4.46
N TYR A 7 -9.75 7.42 5.78
CA TYR A 7 -9.00 6.37 6.44
C TYR A 7 -9.92 5.45 7.25
N SER A 8 -9.50 4.21 7.40
CA SER A 8 -10.16 3.22 8.24
C SER A 8 -9.21 2.76 9.34
N GLU A 9 -9.70 2.65 10.57
CA GLU A 9 -8.99 2.09 11.72
C GLU A 9 -9.45 0.66 12.05
N ASN A 10 -10.35 0.11 11.24
CA ASN A 10 -11.01 -1.17 11.51
C ASN A 10 -11.16 -2.03 10.24
N ASP A 11 -10.10 -2.12 9.47
CA ASP A 11 -10.03 -2.94 8.25
C ASP A 11 -11.17 -2.66 7.26
N GLY A 12 -11.49 -1.38 7.04
CA GLY A 12 -12.49 -0.96 6.07
C GLY A 12 -13.94 -1.11 6.50
N LEU A 13 -14.22 -1.52 7.75
CA LEU A 13 -15.60 -1.62 8.27
C LEU A 13 -16.27 -0.26 8.44
N SER A 14 -15.48 0.78 8.66
CA SER A 14 -15.92 2.18 8.64
C SER A 14 -14.82 3.10 8.17
N TRP A 15 -15.20 4.22 7.55
CA TRP A 15 -14.28 5.17 6.95
C TRP A 15 -14.50 6.56 7.51
N THR A 16 -13.41 7.24 7.88
CA THR A 16 -13.42 8.61 8.38
C THR A 16 -12.80 9.53 7.32
N PRO A 17 -13.47 10.63 6.92
CA PRO A 17 -12.92 11.54 5.95
C PRO A 17 -11.76 12.34 6.52
N LEU A 18 -10.71 12.52 5.72
CA LEU A 18 -9.60 13.41 5.99
C LEU A 18 -9.80 14.74 5.26
N TYR A 19 -9.49 15.81 5.96
CA TYR A 19 -9.59 17.18 5.47
C TYR A 19 -8.24 17.87 5.61
N GLY A 20 -8.10 19.06 5.03
CA GLY A 20 -6.93 19.91 5.28
C GLY A 20 -5.91 19.96 4.15
N ILE A 21 -6.02 19.13 3.12
CA ILE A 21 -5.26 19.36 1.90
C ILE A 21 -5.91 20.55 1.19
N ASN A 22 -5.20 21.67 1.18
CA ASN A 22 -5.68 22.88 0.52
C ASN A 22 -5.44 22.81 -0.99
N ASN A 23 -6.12 21.84 -1.63
CA ASN A 23 -6.07 21.62 -3.06
C ASN A 23 -7.49 21.77 -3.64
N PRO A 24 -7.75 22.69 -4.56
CA PRO A 24 -9.09 22.93 -5.10
C PRO A 24 -9.62 21.79 -5.98
N ALA A 25 -8.74 20.98 -6.55
CA ALA A 25 -9.08 19.85 -7.40
C ALA A 25 -8.03 18.74 -7.26
N PRO A 26 -8.07 17.97 -6.16
CA PRO A 26 -7.07 16.95 -5.91
C PRO A 26 -7.14 15.81 -6.95
N THR A 27 -5.97 15.41 -7.43
CA THR A 27 -5.77 14.32 -8.39
C THR A 27 -4.77 13.32 -7.81
N PHE A 28 -5.09 12.81 -6.62
CA PHE A 28 -4.25 11.85 -5.92
C PHE A 28 -4.14 10.55 -6.69
N ARG A 29 -2.94 9.98 -6.70
CA ARG A 29 -2.63 8.73 -7.41
C ARG A 29 -2.37 7.57 -6.48
N ASP A 30 -1.85 7.86 -5.28
CA ASP A 30 -1.40 6.83 -4.34
C ASP A 30 -1.37 7.37 -2.91
N VAL A 31 -1.19 6.50 -1.93
CA VAL A 31 -0.98 6.82 -0.52
C VAL A 31 0.13 5.94 0.03
N ILE A 32 1.25 6.54 0.41
CA ILE A 32 2.39 5.80 0.94
C ILE A 32 2.59 6.15 2.40
N ILE A 33 2.71 5.12 3.25
CA ILE A 33 2.93 5.28 4.69
C ILE A 33 4.33 4.78 5.02
N SER A 34 5.16 5.68 5.56
CA SER A 34 6.49 5.32 6.03
C SER A 34 6.46 4.53 7.34
N GLY A 35 7.55 3.84 7.65
CA GLY A 35 7.67 3.04 8.86
C GLY A 35 7.54 3.85 10.17
N ASP A 36 7.77 5.15 10.16
CA ASP A 36 7.57 6.09 11.28
C ASP A 36 6.15 6.69 11.33
N GLY A 37 5.28 6.31 10.38
CA GLY A 37 3.87 6.71 10.33
C GLY A 37 3.60 8.00 9.56
N ARG A 38 4.60 8.59 8.89
CA ARG A 38 4.37 9.70 7.96
C ARG A 38 3.61 9.21 6.73
N ILE A 39 2.59 9.96 6.35
CA ILE A 39 1.77 9.68 5.16
C ILE A 39 2.23 10.60 4.03
N TYR A 40 2.50 10.04 2.86
CA TYR A 40 2.80 10.78 1.64
C TYR A 40 1.68 10.57 0.62
N ILE A 41 1.34 11.63 -0.10
CA ILE A 41 0.32 11.62 -1.14
C ILE A 41 0.86 12.35 -2.36
N PRO A 42 1.14 11.62 -3.45
CA PRO A 42 1.44 12.23 -4.72
C PRO A 42 0.16 12.79 -5.36
N ASP A 43 0.25 14.02 -5.87
CA ASP A 43 -0.81 14.67 -6.62
C ASP A 43 -0.32 14.96 -8.04
N PHE A 44 -1.12 14.55 -9.00
CA PHE A 44 -0.77 14.64 -10.41
C PHE A 44 -0.55 16.09 -10.91
N ALA A 45 -1.12 17.08 -10.21
CA ALA A 45 -1.05 18.48 -10.62
C ALA A 45 -0.18 19.35 -9.70
N TYR A 46 0.02 18.94 -8.45
CA TYR A 46 0.59 19.82 -7.41
C TYR A 46 1.83 19.25 -6.70
N GLY A 47 2.31 18.06 -7.09
CA GLY A 47 3.49 17.44 -6.52
C GLY A 47 3.18 16.49 -5.36
N VAL A 48 3.89 16.54 -4.27
CA VAL A 48 3.73 15.59 -3.16
C VAL A 48 3.36 16.32 -1.87
N PHE A 49 2.38 15.80 -1.15
CA PHE A 49 2.01 16.25 0.19
C PHE A 49 2.40 15.19 1.22
N TYR A 50 2.74 15.63 2.44
CA TYR A 50 2.92 14.71 3.56
C TYR A 50 2.20 15.20 4.82
N SER A 51 1.92 14.24 5.70
CA SER A 51 1.35 14.46 7.04
C SER A 51 2.13 13.66 8.07
N ASP A 52 2.45 14.31 9.22
CA ASP A 52 3.06 13.69 10.40
C ASP A 52 2.04 13.44 11.52
N ASP A 53 0.78 13.78 11.30
CA ASP A 53 -0.28 13.78 12.31
C ASP A 53 -1.53 13.01 11.86
N TYR A 54 -1.31 11.91 11.11
CA TYR A 54 -2.36 11.04 10.59
C TYR A 54 -3.38 11.76 9.70
N GLY A 55 -2.90 12.70 8.88
CA GLY A 55 -3.74 13.41 7.92
C GLY A 55 -4.54 14.60 8.50
N GLN A 56 -4.24 15.04 9.71
CA GLN A 56 -4.90 16.23 10.28
C GLN A 56 -4.35 17.51 9.66
N THR A 57 -3.05 17.57 9.39
CA THR A 57 -2.41 18.67 8.66
C THR A 57 -1.51 18.14 7.55
N TRP A 58 -1.37 18.93 6.48
CA TRP A 58 -0.62 18.55 5.28
C TRP A 58 0.37 19.62 4.88
N THR A 59 1.54 19.20 4.49
CA THR A 59 2.62 20.05 3.99
C THR A 59 3.05 19.60 2.61
N GLY A 60 3.14 20.52 1.64
CA GLY A 60 3.67 20.23 0.31
C GLY A 60 5.19 20.10 0.34
N ILE A 61 5.74 19.11 -0.33
CA ILE A 61 7.18 18.92 -0.57
C ILE A 61 7.43 18.70 -2.06
N GLY A 62 8.44 19.40 -2.58
CA GLY A 62 8.76 19.32 -4.00
C GLY A 62 7.78 20.12 -4.87
N GLU A 63 8.19 21.28 -5.31
CA GLU A 63 7.43 22.03 -6.32
C GLU A 63 7.74 21.43 -7.70
N PHE A 64 7.01 20.39 -8.08
CA PHE A 64 7.14 19.74 -9.39
C PHE A 64 6.23 20.38 -10.45
N THR A 65 5.85 21.64 -10.27
CA THR A 65 5.02 22.36 -11.23
C THR A 65 5.87 22.85 -12.43
N PRO A 66 5.39 22.70 -13.67
CA PRO A 66 4.03 22.30 -14.06
C PRO A 66 3.81 20.79 -14.19
N ASP A 67 4.80 19.98 -13.92
CA ASP A 67 4.86 18.59 -14.38
C ASP A 67 4.16 17.57 -13.44
N GLY A 68 3.76 17.98 -12.22
CA GLY A 68 3.04 17.13 -11.27
C GLY A 68 3.78 15.81 -10.91
N CYS A 69 3.19 15.01 -10.05
CA CYS A 69 3.75 13.72 -9.64
C CYS A 69 2.81 12.57 -10.05
N ALA A 70 3.25 11.72 -10.98
CA ALA A 70 2.47 10.58 -11.46
C ALA A 70 2.72 9.33 -10.61
N ALA A 71 3.95 9.12 -10.15
CA ALA A 71 4.33 8.01 -9.29
C ALA A 71 5.23 8.50 -8.15
N PHE A 72 5.09 7.88 -7.00
CA PHE A 72 5.91 8.19 -5.83
C PHE A 72 6.37 6.90 -5.16
N GLY A 73 7.58 6.89 -4.62
CA GLY A 73 8.12 5.73 -3.95
C GLY A 73 8.97 6.11 -2.74
N LEU A 74 8.82 5.34 -1.67
CA LEU A 74 9.67 5.41 -0.49
C LEU A 74 10.52 4.14 -0.42
N HIS A 75 11.80 4.28 -0.77
CA HIS A 75 12.76 3.19 -0.69
C HIS A 75 13.00 2.77 0.78
N PRO A 76 13.24 1.47 1.08
CA PRO A 76 13.53 1.00 2.45
C PRO A 76 14.68 1.73 3.17
N SER A 77 15.60 2.35 2.44
CA SER A 77 16.67 3.20 3.03
C SER A 77 16.21 4.60 3.43
N GLY A 78 14.93 4.97 3.19
CA GLY A 78 14.39 6.30 3.45
C GLY A 78 14.54 7.29 2.29
N VAL A 79 15.12 6.88 1.17
CA VAL A 79 15.22 7.72 -0.04
C VAL A 79 13.84 7.80 -0.70
N LEU A 80 13.43 9.02 -1.05
CA LEU A 80 12.18 9.28 -1.77
C LEU A 80 12.45 9.40 -3.27
N PHE A 81 11.50 8.92 -4.05
CA PHE A 81 11.47 9.03 -5.50
C PHE A 81 10.15 9.63 -5.97
N ALA A 82 10.22 10.54 -6.95
CA ALA A 82 9.04 11.14 -7.57
C ALA A 82 9.16 11.07 -9.10
N GLY A 83 8.25 10.35 -9.72
CA GLY A 83 8.10 10.25 -11.18
C GLY A 83 7.17 11.34 -11.69
N MET A 84 7.57 12.01 -12.75
CA MET A 84 6.83 13.14 -13.30
C MET A 84 5.69 12.70 -14.22
N ALA A 85 4.59 13.43 -14.17
CA ALA A 85 3.41 13.22 -15.00
C ALA A 85 3.56 13.74 -16.43
N SER A 86 4.44 14.67 -16.69
CA SER A 86 4.74 15.19 -18.02
C SER A 86 6.23 15.16 -18.34
N GLY A 87 6.48 14.66 -19.52
CA GLY A 87 7.71 14.15 -20.01
C GLY A 87 8.92 15.04 -20.08
N ILE A 88 9.83 14.95 -19.12
CA ILE A 88 11.21 15.44 -19.27
C ILE A 88 12.27 14.38 -18.95
N GLY A 89 11.92 13.09 -18.88
CA GLY A 89 12.87 11.98 -18.76
C GLY A 89 13.77 12.00 -17.52
N TYR A 90 13.25 12.55 -16.42
CA TYR A 90 13.93 12.53 -15.13
C TYR A 90 13.09 11.77 -14.10
N ILE A 91 13.81 11.14 -13.18
CA ILE A 91 13.26 10.75 -11.88
C ILE A 91 13.83 11.73 -10.84
N HIS A 92 12.98 12.25 -9.98
CA HIS A 92 13.42 13.08 -8.87
C HIS A 92 13.70 12.19 -7.67
N ARG A 93 14.83 12.45 -7.02
CA ARG A 93 15.35 11.70 -5.88
C ARG A 93 15.62 12.63 -4.73
N SER A 94 15.18 12.28 -3.52
CA SER A 94 15.51 12.99 -2.28
C SER A 94 16.10 12.02 -1.26
N ALA A 95 17.20 12.40 -0.63
CA ALA A 95 17.85 11.64 0.45
C ALA A 95 17.65 12.32 1.83
N ASP A 96 16.82 13.37 1.90
CA ASP A 96 16.63 14.22 3.08
C ASP A 96 15.14 14.48 3.38
N ASN A 97 14.31 13.44 3.20
CA ASN A 97 12.86 13.46 3.45
C ASN A 97 12.11 14.54 2.65
N GLY A 98 12.56 14.82 1.43
CA GLY A 98 11.91 15.77 0.54
C GLY A 98 12.33 17.23 0.74
N SER A 99 13.31 17.50 1.59
CA SER A 99 13.81 18.86 1.79
C SER A 99 14.54 19.39 0.56
N THR A 100 15.27 18.52 -0.13
CA THR A 100 15.90 18.82 -1.43
C THR A 100 15.68 17.66 -2.41
N TRP A 101 15.62 17.99 -3.70
CA TRP A 101 15.40 17.03 -4.76
C TRP A 101 16.45 17.16 -5.86
N GLU A 102 16.96 16.03 -6.29
CA GLU A 102 17.90 15.91 -7.40
C GLU A 102 17.18 15.28 -8.60
N ALA A 103 17.25 15.91 -9.76
CA ALA A 103 16.71 15.36 -11.00
C ALA A 103 17.76 14.47 -11.66
N ILE A 104 17.50 13.16 -11.69
CA ILE A 104 18.40 12.15 -12.29
C ILE A 104 17.88 11.80 -13.68
N PRO A 105 18.64 12.03 -14.76
CA PRO A 105 18.19 11.71 -16.10
C PRO A 105 18.15 10.19 -16.32
N LEU A 106 17.08 9.74 -17.01
CA LEU A 106 17.01 8.36 -17.50
C LEU A 106 17.80 8.24 -18.80
N PRO A 107 18.45 7.10 -19.07
CA PRO A 107 19.15 6.87 -20.33
C PRO A 107 18.18 6.89 -21.52
N ASP A 108 18.70 7.23 -22.70
CA ASP A 108 17.94 7.28 -23.97
C ASP A 108 16.75 8.25 -23.93
N TYR A 109 17.01 9.40 -23.36
CA TYR A 109 16.07 10.50 -23.19
C TYR A 109 15.34 10.90 -24.47
N ASP A 110 14.04 10.71 -24.49
CA ASP A 110 13.10 11.35 -25.41
C ASP A 110 12.04 12.13 -24.61
N SER A 111 11.54 13.23 -25.15
CA SER A 111 10.74 14.25 -24.48
C SER A 111 9.33 13.82 -24.01
N ASN A 112 9.04 12.52 -23.95
CA ASN A 112 7.70 11.98 -23.66
C ASN A 112 7.68 10.87 -22.58
N TYR A 113 8.61 10.87 -21.63
CA TYR A 113 8.62 9.86 -20.58
C TYR A 113 7.73 10.25 -19.40
N THR A 114 6.71 9.48 -19.15
CA THR A 114 5.98 9.46 -17.89
C THR A 114 6.45 8.25 -17.09
N VAL A 115 6.82 8.45 -15.84
CA VAL A 115 7.06 7.36 -14.88
C VAL A 115 5.74 7.09 -14.18
N GLU A 116 5.13 5.94 -14.47
CA GLU A 116 3.80 5.58 -13.94
C GLU A 116 3.90 4.74 -12.66
N TYR A 117 5.01 3.99 -12.50
CA TYR A 117 5.20 3.06 -11.39
C TYR A 117 6.61 3.13 -10.84
N ILE A 118 6.75 3.02 -9.52
CA ILE A 118 8.03 2.95 -8.81
C ILE A 118 7.92 1.82 -7.78
N HIS A 119 8.71 0.76 -7.96
CA HIS A 119 8.75 -0.38 -7.06
C HIS A 119 10.17 -0.70 -6.61
N PHE A 120 10.26 -1.41 -5.50
CA PHE A 120 11.52 -1.80 -4.88
C PHE A 120 11.50 -3.31 -4.62
N ASN A 121 12.63 -3.96 -4.87
CA ASN A 121 12.78 -5.37 -4.52
C ASN A 121 13.50 -5.55 -3.16
N THR A 122 13.61 -6.79 -2.70
CA THR A 122 14.24 -7.12 -1.42
C THR A 122 15.75 -6.80 -1.38
N GLN A 123 16.40 -6.68 -2.55
CA GLN A 123 17.81 -6.32 -2.69
C GLN A 123 18.02 -4.80 -2.65
N GLY A 124 16.95 -4.01 -2.63
CA GLY A 124 17.00 -2.55 -2.70
C GLY A 124 17.22 -2.00 -4.10
N HIS A 125 16.99 -2.79 -5.14
CA HIS A 125 16.93 -2.25 -6.49
C HIS A 125 15.64 -1.46 -6.69
N VAL A 126 15.72 -0.40 -7.48
CA VAL A 126 14.58 0.44 -7.84
C VAL A 126 14.17 0.14 -9.27
N PHE A 127 12.89 -0.06 -9.50
CA PHE A 127 12.32 -0.29 -10.83
C PHE A 127 11.32 0.80 -11.16
N LEU A 128 11.39 1.30 -12.38
CA LEU A 128 10.44 2.28 -12.92
C LEU A 128 9.67 1.65 -14.09
N GLY A 129 8.35 1.67 -13.99
CA GLY A 129 7.46 1.36 -15.11
C GLY A 129 7.14 2.64 -15.87
N THR A 130 7.39 2.65 -17.16
CA THR A 130 7.23 3.83 -18.02
C THR A 130 6.48 3.51 -19.31
N ILE A 131 6.12 4.53 -20.07
CA ILE A 131 5.57 4.35 -21.43
C ILE A 131 6.57 3.74 -22.42
N ASN A 132 7.86 3.63 -22.06
CA ASN A 132 8.93 3.07 -22.91
C ASN A 132 9.60 1.85 -22.27
N GLY A 133 8.87 1.12 -21.42
CA GLY A 133 9.34 -0.08 -20.74
C GLY A 133 9.85 0.17 -19.33
N ILE A 134 10.77 -0.67 -18.90
CA ILE A 134 11.28 -0.74 -17.55
C ILE A 134 12.69 -0.20 -17.45
N TYR A 135 12.94 0.61 -16.42
CA TYR A 135 14.29 1.02 -15.99
C TYR A 135 14.59 0.45 -14.61
N ARG A 136 15.84 0.10 -14.39
CA ARG A 136 16.33 -0.40 -13.12
C ARG A 136 17.53 0.42 -12.63
N SER A 137 17.54 0.70 -11.34
CA SER A 137 18.72 1.18 -10.61
C SER A 137 19.14 0.14 -9.57
N THR A 138 20.44 -0.10 -9.44
CA THR A 138 21.05 -0.96 -8.41
C THR A 138 21.83 -0.16 -7.37
N ASP A 139 21.81 1.16 -7.45
CA ASP A 139 22.54 2.10 -6.60
C ASP A 139 21.63 3.17 -5.96
N VAL A 140 20.41 2.75 -5.63
CA VAL A 140 19.39 3.59 -4.99
C VAL A 140 19.10 4.86 -5.80
N GLY A 141 18.96 4.70 -7.13
CA GLY A 141 18.53 5.74 -8.04
C GLY A 141 19.61 6.74 -8.47
N LEU A 142 20.88 6.49 -8.20
CA LEU A 142 21.96 7.36 -8.66
C LEU A 142 22.29 7.15 -10.14
N SER A 143 22.08 5.95 -10.65
CA SER A 143 22.18 5.64 -12.07
C SER A 143 21.10 4.65 -12.51
N TRP A 144 20.76 4.66 -13.79
CA TRP A 144 19.67 3.88 -14.37
C TRP A 144 20.09 3.17 -15.64
N GLY A 145 19.56 1.97 -15.83
CA GLY A 145 19.70 1.20 -17.07
C GLY A 145 18.35 0.69 -17.53
N GLN A 146 18.13 0.66 -18.83
CA GLN A 146 16.97 -0.01 -19.42
C GLN A 146 17.11 -1.53 -19.27
N VAL A 147 16.02 -2.20 -18.93
CA VAL A 147 15.96 -3.66 -18.74
C VAL A 147 14.79 -4.24 -19.54
N ASN A 148 14.81 -4.04 -20.85
CA ASN A 148 13.74 -4.36 -21.79
C ASN A 148 14.04 -5.56 -22.69
N ASP A 149 15.01 -6.41 -22.35
CA ASP A 149 15.34 -7.58 -23.18
C ASP A 149 14.19 -8.59 -23.16
N GLY A 150 13.58 -8.81 -24.34
CA GLY A 150 12.35 -9.59 -24.49
C GLY A 150 11.06 -8.76 -24.47
N LEU A 151 11.12 -7.47 -24.13
CA LEU A 151 9.99 -6.53 -24.22
C LEU A 151 10.06 -5.78 -25.55
N ASN A 152 9.02 -5.81 -26.34
CA ASN A 152 8.97 -5.15 -27.64
C ASN A 152 8.20 -3.83 -27.55
N GLY A 153 8.89 -2.73 -27.16
CA GLY A 153 8.36 -1.38 -27.25
C GLY A 153 7.06 -1.16 -26.47
N VAL A 154 7.05 -1.65 -25.25
CA VAL A 154 5.84 -1.77 -24.43
C VAL A 154 5.66 -0.56 -23.52
N GLN A 155 4.45 -0.07 -23.41
CA GLN A 155 4.02 0.81 -22.34
C GLN A 155 3.58 -0.03 -21.14
N VAL A 156 4.11 0.27 -19.95
CA VAL A 156 3.76 -0.40 -18.72
C VAL A 156 2.52 0.25 -18.11
N TYR A 157 1.49 -0.54 -17.87
CA TYR A 157 0.20 -0.10 -17.30
C TYR A 157 0.01 -0.48 -15.84
N SER A 158 0.64 -1.55 -15.41
CA SER A 158 0.74 -1.92 -14.02
C SER A 158 2.02 -2.73 -13.81
N MET A 159 2.55 -2.70 -12.62
CA MET A 159 3.74 -3.42 -12.22
C MET A 159 3.62 -3.84 -10.76
N THR A 160 4.01 -5.08 -10.46
CA THR A 160 4.19 -5.55 -9.09
C THR A 160 5.48 -6.35 -8.96
N ILE A 161 5.99 -6.44 -7.74
CA ILE A 161 7.16 -7.27 -7.39
C ILE A 161 6.75 -8.12 -6.19
N ASP A 162 6.87 -9.45 -6.32
CA ASP A 162 6.60 -10.36 -5.22
C ASP A 162 7.78 -10.42 -4.22
N ASP A 163 7.60 -11.17 -3.14
CA ASP A 163 8.60 -11.36 -2.08
C ASP A 163 9.81 -12.22 -2.50
N GLN A 164 9.73 -12.88 -3.66
CA GLN A 164 10.82 -13.61 -4.29
C GLN A 164 11.60 -12.77 -5.30
N ASP A 165 11.30 -11.47 -5.41
CA ASP A 165 11.86 -10.52 -6.38
C ASP A 165 11.46 -10.82 -7.84
N HIS A 166 10.39 -11.61 -8.08
CA HIS A 166 9.84 -11.73 -9.42
C HIS A 166 9.03 -10.48 -9.75
N ILE A 167 9.19 -10.01 -10.97
CA ILE A 167 8.54 -8.81 -11.46
C ILE A 167 7.47 -9.20 -12.45
N TYR A 168 6.27 -8.70 -12.27
CA TYR A 168 5.14 -8.89 -13.19
C TYR A 168 4.70 -7.54 -13.71
N ILE A 169 4.46 -7.48 -15.01
CA ILE A 169 4.01 -6.24 -15.67
C ILE A 169 2.83 -6.49 -16.60
N LEU A 170 1.92 -5.54 -16.60
CA LEU A 170 0.89 -5.41 -17.62
C LEU A 170 1.36 -4.37 -18.63
N THR A 171 1.25 -4.71 -19.89
CA THR A 171 1.72 -3.82 -20.97
C THR A 171 0.69 -3.74 -22.07
N THR A 172 0.71 -2.63 -22.81
CA THR A 172 0.00 -2.56 -24.07
C THR A 172 0.96 -2.19 -25.20
N GLN A 173 0.65 -2.68 -26.36
CA GLN A 173 1.30 -2.28 -27.62
C GLN A 173 0.25 -1.66 -28.55
N PRO A 174 0.58 -0.59 -29.26
CA PRO A 174 -0.36 0.00 -30.22
C PRO A 174 -0.83 -1.03 -31.26
N GLY A 175 -2.14 -1.36 -31.19
CA GLY A 175 -2.78 -2.30 -32.13
C GLY A 175 -2.67 -3.80 -31.77
N LEU A 176 -2.15 -4.14 -30.60
CA LEU A 176 -2.15 -5.48 -30.03
C LEU A 176 -2.94 -5.50 -28.73
N PHE A 177 -3.33 -6.71 -28.32
CA PHE A 177 -3.97 -6.93 -27.03
C PHE A 177 -2.95 -6.71 -25.90
N ASP A 178 -3.46 -6.40 -24.70
CA ASP A 178 -2.63 -6.32 -23.50
C ASP A 178 -1.83 -7.58 -23.33
N SER A 179 -0.56 -7.41 -23.02
CA SER A 179 0.39 -8.50 -22.85
C SER A 179 0.95 -8.46 -21.44
N TYR A 180 1.21 -9.64 -20.93
CA TYR A 180 1.70 -9.85 -19.57
C TYR A 180 3.09 -10.44 -19.64
N TYR A 181 3.98 -9.92 -18.86
CA TYR A 181 5.35 -10.42 -18.80
C TYR A 181 5.77 -10.63 -17.35
N ARG A 182 6.64 -11.60 -17.20
CA ARG A 182 7.32 -11.90 -15.94
C ARG A 182 8.82 -11.84 -16.12
N SER A 183 9.52 -11.36 -15.11
CA SER A 183 10.96 -11.53 -14.97
C SER A 183 11.27 -12.20 -13.64
N MET A 184 12.10 -13.25 -13.69
CA MET A 184 12.60 -13.97 -12.50
C MET A 184 14.05 -13.63 -12.17
N ASP A 185 14.65 -12.65 -12.90
CA ASP A 185 16.07 -12.31 -12.82
C ASP A 185 16.29 -10.80 -12.69
N ASN A 186 15.42 -10.14 -11.91
CA ASN A 186 15.47 -8.70 -11.66
C ASN A 186 15.36 -7.85 -12.94
N GLY A 187 14.52 -8.26 -13.87
CA GLY A 187 14.28 -7.54 -15.11
C GLY A 187 15.36 -7.77 -16.20
N SER A 188 16.33 -8.67 -15.98
CA SER A 188 17.37 -8.92 -16.99
C SER A 188 16.83 -9.62 -18.23
N THR A 189 15.83 -10.49 -18.05
CA THR A 189 15.07 -11.10 -19.14
C THR A 189 13.57 -11.15 -18.80
N TRP A 190 12.73 -11.15 -19.85
CA TRP A 190 11.28 -11.16 -19.71
C TRP A 190 10.67 -12.29 -20.51
N GLU A 191 9.75 -12.99 -19.87
CA GLU A 191 8.95 -14.06 -20.46
C GLU A 191 7.51 -13.57 -20.62
N ALA A 192 6.96 -13.70 -21.82
CA ALA A 192 5.54 -13.46 -22.05
C ALA A 192 4.73 -14.58 -21.39
N LEU A 193 3.74 -14.21 -20.60
CA LEU A 193 2.79 -15.15 -20.03
C LEU A 193 1.61 -15.30 -20.99
N ASP A 194 1.33 -16.54 -21.43
CA ASP A 194 0.16 -16.87 -22.23
C ASP A 194 -1.09 -16.78 -21.33
N TRP A 195 -1.52 -15.59 -21.04
CA TRP A 195 -2.70 -15.38 -20.23
C TRP A 195 -3.96 -15.70 -21.01
N VAL A 196 -4.82 -16.42 -20.33
CA VAL A 196 -6.09 -16.92 -20.86
C VAL A 196 -6.86 -15.74 -21.47
N GLN A 197 -7.48 -16.01 -22.62
CA GLN A 197 -8.33 -15.05 -23.35
C GLN A 197 -9.46 -14.42 -22.51
N ASP A 198 -9.60 -14.85 -21.25
CA ASP A 198 -10.66 -14.44 -20.35
C ASP A 198 -10.30 -13.21 -19.47
N ILE A 199 -9.00 -12.87 -19.33
CA ILE A 199 -8.57 -11.64 -18.62
C ILE A 199 -8.30 -10.54 -19.67
N ASN A 200 -9.32 -10.15 -20.40
CA ASN A 200 -9.22 -8.99 -21.27
C ASN A 200 -9.15 -7.72 -20.40
N TYR A 201 -8.15 -6.86 -20.66
CA TYR A 201 -8.03 -5.55 -20.05
C TYR A 201 -7.89 -5.55 -18.52
N ALA A 202 -6.89 -6.27 -17.97
CA ALA A 202 -6.56 -6.07 -16.56
C ALA A 202 -6.13 -4.61 -16.33
N LEU A 203 -6.61 -4.07 -15.23
CA LEU A 203 -6.39 -2.68 -14.83
C LEU A 203 -5.23 -2.59 -13.84
N ASP A 204 -5.08 -3.63 -12.98
CA ASP A 204 -4.02 -3.70 -11.99
C ASP A 204 -3.67 -5.13 -11.59
N ILE A 205 -2.47 -5.32 -11.01
CA ILE A 205 -1.95 -6.59 -10.50
C ILE A 205 -1.24 -6.40 -9.16
N VAL A 206 -1.43 -7.35 -8.26
CA VAL A 206 -0.65 -7.44 -7.03
C VAL A 206 -0.14 -8.87 -6.81
N GLY A 207 1.07 -9.01 -6.28
CA GLY A 207 1.69 -10.31 -6.00
C GLY A 207 2.09 -10.46 -4.54
N VAL A 208 1.89 -11.68 -4.00
CA VAL A 208 2.39 -12.08 -2.69
C VAL A 208 2.61 -13.59 -2.68
N ASP A 209 3.76 -14.02 -2.16
CA ASP A 209 4.20 -15.41 -2.20
C ASP A 209 4.13 -15.96 -3.64
N ASP A 210 3.43 -17.06 -3.85
CA ASP A 210 3.15 -17.67 -5.15
C ASP A 210 1.79 -17.25 -5.75
N HIS A 211 1.10 -16.30 -5.10
CA HIS A 211 -0.20 -15.81 -5.54
C HIS A 211 -0.07 -14.47 -6.26
N ILE A 212 -0.67 -14.37 -7.42
CA ILE A 212 -0.82 -13.11 -8.15
C ILE A 212 -2.31 -12.87 -8.36
N TYR A 213 -2.75 -11.68 -7.98
CA TYR A 213 -4.12 -11.23 -8.19
C TYR A 213 -4.12 -10.20 -9.31
N ALA A 214 -5.10 -10.29 -10.19
CA ALA A 214 -5.34 -9.33 -11.25
C ALA A 214 -6.80 -8.87 -11.21
N ILE A 215 -7.06 -7.63 -11.54
CA ILE A 215 -8.41 -7.07 -11.63
C ILE A 215 -8.66 -6.53 -13.02
N ASN A 216 -9.84 -6.80 -13.57
CA ASN A 216 -10.35 -6.10 -14.76
C ASN A 216 -11.60 -5.28 -14.39
N ASP A 217 -12.32 -4.78 -15.39
CA ASP A 217 -13.53 -3.98 -15.19
C ASP A 217 -14.72 -4.76 -14.61
N GLN A 218 -14.64 -6.08 -14.48
CA GLN A 218 -15.75 -6.95 -14.08
C GLN A 218 -15.45 -7.83 -12.87
N THR A 219 -14.20 -8.32 -12.73
CA THR A 219 -13.90 -9.34 -11.73
C THR A 219 -12.42 -9.34 -11.32
N ILE A 220 -12.12 -10.15 -10.32
CA ILE A 220 -10.77 -10.40 -9.81
C ILE A 220 -10.38 -11.82 -10.17
N PHE A 221 -9.15 -12.00 -10.57
CA PHE A 221 -8.53 -13.29 -10.88
C PHE A 221 -7.38 -13.57 -9.92
N VAL A 222 -7.10 -14.84 -9.70
CA VAL A 222 -5.91 -15.28 -8.95
C VAL A 222 -5.22 -16.42 -9.68
N THR A 223 -3.90 -16.41 -9.69
CA THR A 223 -3.05 -17.55 -10.05
C THR A 223 -2.18 -17.94 -8.86
N ILE A 224 -1.91 -19.26 -8.74
CA ILE A 224 -1.02 -19.86 -7.74
C ILE A 224 0.08 -20.69 -8.40
N ASP A 225 0.20 -20.60 -9.71
CA ASP A 225 1.15 -21.34 -10.53
C ASP A 225 1.92 -20.41 -11.49
N GLU A 226 2.23 -19.23 -10.97
CA GLU A 226 3.04 -18.20 -11.66
C GLU A 226 2.42 -17.73 -12.99
N GLY A 227 1.09 -17.70 -13.07
CA GLY A 227 0.36 -17.23 -14.24
C GLY A 227 0.04 -18.29 -15.28
N GLN A 228 0.32 -19.57 -15.03
CA GLN A 228 -0.01 -20.65 -15.98
C GLN A 228 -1.51 -20.94 -16.04
N THR A 229 -2.20 -20.84 -14.89
CA THR A 229 -3.66 -20.96 -14.83
C THR A 229 -4.26 -19.88 -13.91
N TRP A 230 -5.47 -19.42 -14.23
CA TRP A 230 -6.16 -18.38 -13.50
C TRP A 230 -7.52 -18.85 -13.04
N LEU A 231 -7.87 -18.49 -11.80
CA LEU A 231 -9.17 -18.72 -11.21
C LEU A 231 -9.89 -17.39 -11.03
N GLU A 232 -11.12 -17.32 -11.45
CA GLU A 232 -11.98 -16.16 -11.26
C GLU A 232 -12.54 -16.13 -9.84
N LEU A 233 -12.42 -14.98 -9.16
CA LEU A 233 -12.95 -14.74 -7.82
C LEU A 233 -14.22 -13.89 -7.92
N THR A 234 -15.37 -14.53 -8.05
CA THR A 234 -16.67 -13.85 -8.20
C THR A 234 -17.50 -13.83 -6.91
N ASP A 235 -17.15 -14.66 -5.94
CA ASP A 235 -17.93 -14.78 -4.69
C ASP A 235 -17.94 -13.48 -3.90
N GLY A 236 -19.13 -12.87 -3.77
CA GLY A 236 -19.35 -11.62 -3.03
C GLY A 236 -19.32 -10.36 -3.89
N LEU A 237 -19.02 -10.46 -5.18
CA LEU A 237 -19.20 -9.38 -6.14
C LEU A 237 -20.61 -9.50 -6.76
N SER A 238 -21.37 -8.42 -6.80
CA SER A 238 -22.68 -8.43 -7.48
C SER A 238 -22.51 -8.16 -8.97
N GLU A 239 -23.42 -8.70 -9.79
CA GLU A 239 -23.41 -8.48 -11.25
C GLU A 239 -23.55 -6.99 -11.67
N GLU A 240 -23.97 -6.12 -10.75
CA GLU A 240 -24.08 -4.68 -10.96
C GLU A 240 -22.83 -3.90 -10.53
N GLU A 241 -21.88 -4.56 -9.86
CA GLU A 241 -20.64 -3.96 -9.39
C GLU A 241 -19.54 -4.17 -10.41
N THR A 242 -19.46 -3.27 -11.37
CA THR A 242 -18.34 -3.21 -12.30
C THR A 242 -17.22 -2.35 -11.73
N PHE A 243 -15.99 -2.86 -11.80
CA PHE A 243 -14.80 -2.06 -11.57
C PHE A 243 -14.61 -1.16 -12.80
N ASN A 244 -14.82 0.14 -12.66
CA ASN A 244 -14.61 1.05 -13.79
C ASN A 244 -13.11 1.25 -14.07
N LEU A 245 -12.78 1.88 -15.20
CA LEU A 245 -11.43 2.33 -15.51
C LEU A 245 -10.81 3.04 -14.29
N GLY A 246 -9.67 2.53 -13.80
CA GLY A 246 -9.00 3.00 -12.59
C GLY A 246 -9.24 2.12 -11.36
N ALA A 247 -9.67 0.89 -11.54
CA ALA A 247 -9.65 -0.10 -10.47
C ALA A 247 -8.22 -0.40 -10.03
N ASP A 248 -8.05 -0.55 -8.74
CA ASP A 248 -6.77 -0.76 -8.07
C ASP A 248 -6.88 -1.90 -7.08
N LEU A 249 -5.83 -2.68 -6.93
CA LEU A 249 -5.72 -3.78 -5.99
C LEU A 249 -4.68 -3.46 -4.93
N GLU A 250 -5.00 -3.73 -3.69
CA GLU A 250 -4.05 -3.59 -2.59
C GLU A 250 -4.12 -4.81 -1.67
N LEU A 251 -2.96 -5.29 -1.29
CA LEU A 251 -2.83 -6.44 -0.40
C LEU A 251 -2.22 -6.00 0.92
N THR A 252 -2.97 -6.11 1.99
CA THR A 252 -2.51 -5.69 3.30
C THR A 252 -1.55 -6.72 3.92
N SER A 253 -0.71 -6.26 4.83
CA SER A 253 0.18 -7.14 5.62
C SER A 253 -0.57 -8.14 6.51
N SER A 254 -1.87 -7.94 6.74
CA SER A 254 -2.76 -8.86 7.43
C SER A 254 -3.41 -9.90 6.49
N GLY A 255 -3.10 -9.84 5.21
CA GLY A 255 -3.54 -10.80 4.20
C GLY A 255 -4.87 -10.49 3.54
N TYR A 256 -5.49 -9.35 3.82
CA TYR A 256 -6.72 -8.97 3.14
C TYR A 256 -6.44 -8.33 1.79
N LEU A 257 -7.17 -8.77 0.79
CA LEU A 257 -7.18 -8.15 -0.53
C LEU A 257 -8.27 -7.08 -0.57
N TYR A 258 -7.89 -5.90 -1.00
CA TYR A 258 -8.81 -4.79 -1.28
C TYR A 258 -8.84 -4.54 -2.78
N ALA A 259 -10.04 -4.30 -3.28
CA ALA A 259 -10.26 -3.86 -4.65
C ALA A 259 -11.01 -2.54 -4.61
N ALA A 260 -10.42 -1.52 -5.20
CA ALA A 260 -10.98 -0.18 -5.28
C ALA A 260 -11.42 0.12 -6.72
N GLY A 261 -12.59 0.67 -6.87
CA GLY A 261 -13.16 1.14 -8.13
C GLY A 261 -14.22 2.18 -7.79
N ARG A 262 -15.44 1.99 -8.27
CA ARG A 262 -16.57 2.81 -7.83
C ARG A 262 -16.88 2.63 -6.34
N TYR A 263 -16.60 1.45 -5.81
CA TYR A 263 -16.73 1.07 -4.41
C TYR A 263 -15.42 0.43 -3.95
N VAL A 264 -15.23 0.32 -2.65
CA VAL A 264 -14.11 -0.41 -2.07
C VAL A 264 -14.64 -1.74 -1.55
N HIS A 265 -14.09 -2.82 -2.08
CA HIS A 265 -14.38 -4.19 -1.68
C HIS A 265 -13.20 -4.72 -0.87
N ARG A 266 -13.48 -5.61 0.05
CA ARG A 266 -12.47 -6.32 0.83
C ARG A 266 -12.81 -7.80 0.88
N SER A 267 -11.82 -8.68 0.73
CA SER A 267 -12.01 -10.11 0.95
C SER A 267 -12.57 -10.38 2.35
N SER A 268 -13.50 -11.31 2.48
CA SER A 268 -14.14 -11.65 3.76
C SER A 268 -13.20 -12.38 4.72
N GLN A 269 -12.15 -13.00 4.17
CA GLN A 269 -11.08 -13.69 4.88
C GLN A 269 -9.73 -13.23 4.31
N PRO A 270 -8.63 -13.36 5.07
CA PRO A 270 -7.30 -13.22 4.50
C PRO A 270 -7.13 -14.18 3.33
N VAL A 271 -6.66 -13.67 2.19
CA VAL A 271 -6.46 -14.46 0.97
C VAL A 271 -5.14 -15.24 0.98
N PHE A 272 -4.24 -14.88 1.90
CA PHE A 272 -3.08 -15.69 2.28
C PHE A 272 -2.97 -15.75 3.81
N SER A 273 -2.36 -16.80 4.33
CA SER A 273 -2.13 -16.93 5.77
C SER A 273 -0.74 -16.38 6.08
N PRO A 274 -0.61 -15.38 6.95
CA PRO A 274 0.70 -14.83 7.34
C PRO A 274 1.54 -15.81 8.17
N THR A 275 1.25 -17.12 8.12
CA THR A 275 1.95 -18.18 8.88
C THR A 275 3.19 -18.71 8.18
N MET A 276 3.55 -18.24 7.01
CA MET A 276 4.88 -18.49 6.47
C MET A 276 5.83 -17.39 6.92
N ASP A 277 7.00 -17.83 7.35
CA ASP A 277 8.16 -17.04 7.77
C ASP A 277 8.55 -16.07 6.63
N ILE A 278 7.73 -15.04 6.42
CA ILE A 278 8.19 -13.86 5.70
C ILE A 278 9.31 -13.36 6.60
N LYS A 279 10.55 -13.61 6.20
CA LYS A 279 11.66 -12.85 6.79
C LYS A 279 11.28 -11.40 6.53
N PRO A 280 10.84 -10.66 7.56
CA PRO A 280 10.53 -9.27 7.34
C PRO A 280 11.80 -8.67 6.77
N ILE A 281 11.71 -8.05 5.60
CA ILE A 281 12.63 -6.95 5.31
C ILE A 281 12.55 -6.15 6.58
N ASN A 282 13.67 -5.99 7.24
CA ASN A 282 13.76 -5.38 8.57
C ASN A 282 13.47 -3.88 8.45
N VAL A 283 12.26 -3.57 7.96
CA VAL A 283 11.63 -2.29 8.20
C VAL A 283 11.19 -2.43 9.65
N PRO A 284 11.79 -1.71 10.59
CA PRO A 284 11.31 -1.74 11.95
C PRO A 284 9.84 -1.30 11.86
N LYS A 285 8.90 -2.24 11.99
CA LYS A 285 7.52 -1.91 12.29
C LYS A 285 7.58 -1.21 13.64
N ILE A 286 7.67 0.11 13.61
CA ILE A 286 7.56 0.94 14.80
C ILE A 286 6.07 0.96 15.14
N PHE A 287 5.59 -0.14 15.72
CA PHE A 287 4.34 -0.09 16.43
C PHE A 287 4.57 0.82 17.64
N SER A 288 4.00 1.99 17.63
CA SER A 288 3.99 2.82 18.84
C SER A 288 3.20 2.07 19.93
N PHE A 289 3.66 2.16 21.16
CA PHE A 289 2.91 1.67 22.30
C PHE A 289 1.68 2.54 22.50
N LYS A 290 0.53 2.12 21.94
CA LYS A 290 -0.68 2.94 21.83
C LYS A 290 -1.92 2.15 22.23
N LEU A 291 -2.80 2.82 22.95
CA LEU A 291 -4.16 2.37 23.24
C LEU A 291 -5.13 3.14 22.34
N PHE A 292 -6.03 2.43 21.68
CA PHE A 292 -7.05 3.03 20.81
C PHE A 292 -8.38 3.19 21.53
N PRO A 293 -9.28 4.03 21.05
CA PRO A 293 -10.64 4.16 21.60
C PRO A 293 -11.36 2.81 21.57
N ALA A 294 -12.01 2.46 22.69
CA ALA A 294 -12.84 1.26 22.74
C ALA A 294 -14.10 1.42 21.88
N TYR A 295 -14.51 0.37 21.17
CA TYR A 295 -15.69 0.38 20.32
C TYR A 295 -16.51 -0.91 20.46
N PRO A 296 -17.86 -0.81 20.57
CA PRO A 296 -18.64 0.42 20.68
C PRO A 296 -18.40 1.17 22.00
N ASN A 297 -18.55 2.49 21.99
CA ASN A 297 -18.56 3.32 23.19
C ASN A 297 -19.57 4.47 22.99
N PRO A 298 -20.70 4.55 23.73
CA PRO A 298 -21.10 3.64 24.84
C PRO A 298 -21.37 2.18 24.39
N PHE A 299 -21.21 1.23 25.30
CA PHE A 299 -21.37 -0.21 25.02
C PHE A 299 -22.39 -0.90 25.96
N ASN A 300 -22.92 -2.06 25.54
CA ASN A 300 -23.85 -2.86 26.34
C ASN A 300 -23.86 -4.35 25.88
N PRO A 301 -23.44 -5.31 26.69
CA PRO A 301 -22.51 -5.19 27.81
C PRO A 301 -21.06 -5.26 27.35
N THR A 302 -20.77 -5.43 26.06
CA THR A 302 -19.44 -5.72 25.53
C THR A 302 -18.86 -4.58 24.71
N THR A 303 -17.55 -4.39 24.83
CA THR A 303 -16.76 -3.49 23.97
C THR A 303 -15.46 -4.16 23.58
N THR A 304 -14.88 -3.73 22.48
CA THR A 304 -13.57 -4.15 22.00
C THR A 304 -12.53 -3.09 22.31
N ILE A 305 -11.41 -3.51 22.89
CA ILE A 305 -10.29 -2.65 23.25
C ILE A 305 -9.12 -3.05 22.35
N GLN A 306 -8.67 -2.10 21.55
CA GLN A 306 -7.56 -2.28 20.61
C GLN A 306 -6.32 -1.54 21.12
N PHE A 307 -5.14 -2.14 20.94
CA PHE A 307 -3.86 -1.53 21.32
C PHE A 307 -2.72 -2.07 20.46
N SER A 308 -1.63 -1.33 20.39
CA SER A 308 -0.41 -1.76 19.69
C SER A 308 0.80 -1.77 20.62
N VAL A 309 1.75 -2.68 20.33
CA VAL A 309 2.98 -2.89 21.12
C VAL A 309 4.19 -2.90 20.18
N GLU A 310 5.20 -2.05 20.45
CA GLU A 310 6.36 -1.84 19.57
C GLU A 310 7.29 -3.06 19.45
N THR A 311 7.46 -3.82 20.50
CA THR A 311 8.37 -4.97 20.55
C THR A 311 7.80 -6.02 21.49
N HIS A 312 8.33 -7.25 21.47
CA HIS A 312 8.04 -8.27 22.48
C HIS A 312 8.35 -7.71 23.87
N ARG A 313 7.33 -7.34 24.61
CA ARG A 313 7.44 -6.72 25.95
C ARG A 313 6.42 -7.31 26.89
N ASN A 314 6.74 -7.22 28.18
CA ASN A 314 5.70 -7.36 29.18
C ASN A 314 4.78 -6.16 29.11
N ALA A 315 3.51 -6.39 28.90
CA ALA A 315 2.49 -5.36 28.92
C ALA A 315 1.34 -5.75 29.85
N SER A 316 0.69 -4.77 30.43
CA SER A 316 -0.55 -4.97 31.17
C SER A 316 -1.66 -4.06 30.62
N LEU A 317 -2.84 -4.64 30.38
CA LEU A 317 -4.06 -3.96 30.02
C LEU A 317 -5.06 -4.14 31.16
N GLN A 318 -5.45 -3.06 31.80
CA GLN A 318 -6.26 -3.06 33.00
C GLN A 318 -7.45 -2.13 32.89
N ILE A 319 -8.55 -2.54 33.49
CA ILE A 319 -9.80 -1.76 33.60
C ILE A 319 -9.95 -1.24 35.02
N PHE A 320 -10.28 0.03 35.15
CA PHE A 320 -10.52 0.73 36.42
C PHE A 320 -11.91 1.36 36.40
N ASP A 321 -12.54 1.41 37.56
CA ASP A 321 -13.74 2.20 37.75
C ASP A 321 -13.47 3.69 37.92
N ILE A 322 -14.52 4.49 38.06
CA ILE A 322 -14.43 5.94 38.21
C ILE A 322 -13.71 6.37 39.52
N THR A 323 -13.60 5.49 40.50
CA THR A 323 -12.86 5.75 41.75
C THR A 323 -11.38 5.41 41.63
N GLY A 324 -10.95 4.82 40.52
CA GLY A 324 -9.59 4.35 40.29
C GLY A 324 -9.32 2.95 40.87
N GLN A 325 -10.37 2.22 41.31
CA GLN A 325 -10.22 0.86 41.76
C GLN A 325 -10.07 -0.07 40.55
N LEU A 326 -9.11 -1.01 40.61
CA LEU A 326 -8.93 -2.03 39.61
C LEU A 326 -10.15 -2.96 39.55
N VAL A 327 -10.78 -3.04 38.39
CA VAL A 327 -11.93 -3.88 38.10
C VAL A 327 -11.51 -5.21 37.53
N GLU A 328 -10.63 -5.17 36.51
CA GLU A 328 -10.18 -6.37 35.80
C GLU A 328 -8.79 -6.14 35.16
N THR A 329 -8.04 -7.22 35.01
CA THR A 329 -6.79 -7.24 34.23
C THR A 329 -7.00 -8.13 33.01
N LEU A 330 -7.05 -7.54 31.84
CA LEU A 330 -7.31 -8.24 30.58
C LEU A 330 -6.04 -8.87 30.02
N VAL A 331 -4.89 -8.22 30.25
CA VAL A 331 -3.57 -8.70 29.84
C VAL A 331 -2.57 -8.45 30.96
N ASN A 332 -1.71 -9.44 31.21
CA ASN A 332 -0.59 -9.29 32.11
C ASN A 332 0.50 -10.32 31.72
N GLY A 333 1.47 -9.90 30.94
CA GLY A 333 2.55 -10.77 30.50
C GLY A 333 3.19 -10.33 29.18
N GLN A 334 3.96 -11.27 28.60
CA GLN A 334 4.62 -11.03 27.32
C GLN A 334 3.60 -11.01 26.17
N ILE A 335 3.63 -9.91 25.40
CA ILE A 335 2.85 -9.73 24.19
C ILE A 335 3.83 -9.54 23.02
N GLY A 336 3.51 -10.15 21.88
CA GLY A 336 4.24 -9.95 20.64
C GLY A 336 4.13 -8.49 20.16
N SER A 337 5.08 -8.04 19.35
CA SER A 337 4.93 -6.76 18.62
C SER A 337 3.76 -6.86 17.67
N GLY A 338 2.97 -5.81 17.57
CA GLY A 338 1.83 -5.76 16.65
C GLY A 338 0.59 -5.12 17.24
N PHE A 339 -0.47 -5.24 16.48
CA PHE A 339 -1.82 -4.87 16.85
C PHE A 339 -2.48 -6.01 17.63
N HIS A 340 -3.21 -5.65 18.71
CA HIS A 340 -3.92 -6.59 19.57
C HIS A 340 -5.34 -6.10 19.80
N GLU A 341 -6.27 -7.03 19.85
CA GLU A 341 -7.66 -6.78 20.12
C GLU A 341 -8.17 -7.69 21.23
N ILE A 342 -8.87 -7.12 22.20
CA ILE A 342 -9.46 -7.86 23.32
C ILE A 342 -10.89 -7.40 23.51
N LYS A 343 -11.81 -8.35 23.52
CA LYS A 343 -13.19 -8.10 23.84
C LYS A 343 -13.39 -8.12 25.34
N TRP A 344 -13.91 -7.03 25.89
CA TRP A 344 -14.27 -6.94 27.30
C TRP A 344 -15.79 -7.04 27.46
N ASP A 345 -16.22 -7.92 28.37
CA ASP A 345 -17.63 -8.10 28.75
C ASP A 345 -17.85 -7.56 30.17
N ALA A 346 -18.54 -6.44 30.26
CA ALA A 346 -18.90 -5.78 31.52
C ALA A 346 -20.24 -6.25 32.10
N GLY A 347 -20.82 -7.35 31.60
CA GLY A 347 -22.13 -7.86 32.07
C GLY A 347 -22.19 -8.21 33.56
N GLY A 348 -21.03 -8.45 34.18
CA GLY A 348 -20.89 -8.69 35.62
C GLY A 348 -20.62 -7.46 36.47
N PHE A 349 -20.48 -6.27 35.88
CA PHE A 349 -20.10 -5.04 36.56
C PHE A 349 -21.25 -4.00 36.55
N ALA A 350 -21.17 -3.00 37.42
CA ALA A 350 -22.16 -1.95 37.49
C ALA A 350 -22.15 -1.07 36.25
N SER A 351 -23.30 -0.56 35.84
CA SER A 351 -23.35 0.45 34.77
C SER A 351 -22.60 1.72 35.19
N GLY A 352 -21.71 2.21 34.35
CA GLY A 352 -20.90 3.38 34.68
C GLY A 352 -19.81 3.67 33.65
N VAL A 353 -18.90 4.56 34.05
CA VAL A 353 -17.70 4.92 33.28
C VAL A 353 -16.52 4.07 33.77
N TYR A 354 -15.78 3.55 32.82
CA TYR A 354 -14.57 2.76 33.06
C TYR A 354 -13.39 3.36 32.33
N PHE A 355 -12.21 3.25 32.91
CA PHE A 355 -10.94 3.69 32.33
C PHE A 355 -10.10 2.47 31.94
N VAL A 356 -9.58 2.50 30.75
CA VAL A 356 -8.64 1.48 30.27
C VAL A 356 -7.23 2.02 30.38
N ARG A 357 -6.33 1.23 30.92
CA ARG A 357 -4.91 1.58 31.06
C ARG A 357 -4.03 0.52 30.45
N LEU A 358 -3.25 0.92 29.46
CA LEU A 358 -2.18 0.11 28.88
C LEU A 358 -0.84 0.55 29.49
N GLN A 359 -0.06 -0.37 30.05
CA GLN A 359 1.24 -0.09 30.65
C GLN A 359 2.30 -1.03 30.11
N ASN A 360 3.53 -0.49 29.90
CA ASN A 360 4.72 -1.30 29.73
C ASN A 360 5.05 -1.95 31.08
N GLY A 361 5.19 -3.29 31.11
CA GLY A 361 5.80 -3.96 32.23
C GLY A 361 7.31 -3.69 32.29
N ASN A 362 7.82 -3.41 33.46
CA ASN A 362 9.26 -3.37 33.72
C ASN A 362 9.89 -4.74 33.55
#